data_4d7e7939b0beb0387030e4222c9a7039
#
_entry.id   4d7e7939b0beb0387030e4222c9a7039
#
_cell.length_a   1.000
_cell.length_b   1.000
_cell.length_c   1.000
_cell.angle_alpha   90.00
_cell.angle_beta   90.00
_cell.angle_gamma   90.00
#
_symmetry.space_group_name_H-M   'P 1'
#
loop_
_entity.id
_entity.type
_entity.pdbx_description
1 polymer ?
#
loop_
_entity_poly.entity_id
_entity_poly.type
_entity_poly.pdbx_seq_one_letter_code
_entity_poly.pdbx_strand_id
1 'polypeptide(L)'
;MKRAYAVSQYGKCYEQYCKEYLPQQAKEIFDKAEQYYKEFVKNDMPDLGENLMAKNMLDWFTILSFYEASDHKLDGEVLLNIKRKAADKMRFLGKFVNGNKSRWPCKMFEKTYVNFNKMKKEHQDKGEWMDTWDVKINPDHRTEGFNFYLIGCPIAKHAREHGYDKLLPYLCKTDHYLAEVMHARLIRTQTEALGGDHCDYWYVGDESPALAEYKDLEQI
;
A
#
# COMPACT_ATOMS: atom_id res chain seq x y z
N MET A 1 7.88 10.42 24.27
CA MET A 1 8.15 11.04 22.96
C MET A 1 7.50 10.16 21.89
N LYS A 2 6.85 10.71 20.88
CA LYS A 2 6.22 9.93 19.81
C LYS A 2 7.31 9.37 18.89
N ARG A 3 7.27 8.08 18.57
CA ARG A 3 8.26 7.43 17.69
C ARG A 3 8.14 7.92 16.25
N ALA A 4 9.25 7.98 15.50
CA ALA A 4 9.26 8.49 14.13
C ALA A 4 8.40 7.63 13.19
N TYR A 5 8.46 6.31 13.29
CA TYR A 5 7.63 5.41 12.48
C TYR A 5 6.11 5.51 12.77
N ALA A 6 5.72 6.22 13.84
CA ALA A 6 4.30 6.42 14.15
C ALA A 6 3.55 7.34 13.18
N VAL A 7 4.22 7.91 12.17
CA VAL A 7 3.60 8.60 11.03
C VAL A 7 2.92 7.60 10.08
N SER A 8 3.40 6.37 10.06
CA SER A 8 2.85 5.27 9.26
C SER A 8 1.61 4.67 9.91
N GLN A 9 0.66 4.24 9.07
CA GLN A 9 -0.50 3.46 9.51
C GLN A 9 -0.10 2.10 10.13
N TYR A 10 1.05 1.55 9.76
CA TYR A 10 1.53 0.26 10.24
C TYR A 10 2.17 0.31 11.62
N GLY A 11 2.79 1.44 12.01
CA GLY A 11 3.58 1.53 13.24
C GLY A 11 2.81 1.07 14.49
N LYS A 12 1.61 1.61 14.71
CA LYS A 12 0.74 1.22 15.84
C LYS A 12 0.26 -0.24 15.75
N CYS A 13 0.04 -0.74 14.55
CA CYS A 13 -0.42 -2.11 14.34
C CYS A 13 0.68 -3.11 14.71
N TYR A 14 1.93 -2.85 14.30
CA TYR A 14 3.09 -3.63 14.71
C TYR A 14 3.34 -3.56 16.22
N GLU A 15 3.25 -2.36 16.82
CA GLU A 15 3.37 -2.25 18.28
C GLU A 15 2.32 -3.09 19.02
N GLN A 16 1.06 -3.05 18.55
CA GLN A 16 0.00 -3.86 19.15
C GLN A 16 0.30 -5.36 19.01
N TYR A 17 0.72 -5.79 17.81
CA TYR A 17 1.09 -7.18 17.55
C TYR A 17 2.25 -7.65 18.46
N CYS A 18 3.31 -6.87 18.57
CA CYS A 18 4.45 -7.21 19.43
C CYS A 18 4.06 -7.30 20.90
N LYS A 19 3.20 -6.39 21.39
CA LYS A 19 2.71 -6.45 22.80
C LYS A 19 1.88 -7.70 23.07
N GLU A 20 1.13 -8.16 22.06
CA GLU A 20 0.26 -9.34 22.18
C GLU A 20 1.06 -10.65 22.06
N TYR A 21 1.97 -10.75 21.10
CA TYR A 21 2.63 -12.02 20.73
C TYR A 21 4.12 -12.12 21.12
N LEU A 22 4.78 -10.98 21.33
CA LEU A 22 6.21 -10.88 21.66
C LEU A 22 6.48 -9.96 22.87
N PRO A 23 5.71 -10.07 23.98
CA PRO A 23 5.73 -9.05 25.04
C PRO A 23 7.10 -8.84 25.66
N GLN A 24 7.92 -9.90 25.78
CA GLN A 24 9.26 -9.82 26.37
C GLN A 24 10.27 -9.09 25.47
N GLN A 25 10.07 -9.14 24.15
CA GLN A 25 10.95 -8.51 23.15
C GLN A 25 10.41 -7.17 22.64
N ALA A 26 9.14 -6.84 22.94
CA ALA A 26 8.45 -5.71 22.35
C ALA A 26 9.21 -4.38 22.49
N LYS A 27 9.74 -4.09 23.69
CA LYS A 27 10.48 -2.84 23.91
C LYS A 27 11.75 -2.76 23.06
N GLU A 28 12.51 -3.84 23.01
CA GLU A 28 13.74 -3.92 22.20
C GLU A 28 13.45 -3.77 20.72
N ILE A 29 12.41 -4.48 20.22
CA ILE A 29 11.97 -4.36 18.83
C ILE A 29 11.59 -2.91 18.51
N PHE A 30 10.86 -2.23 19.39
CA PHE A 30 10.46 -0.83 19.15
C PHE A 30 11.66 0.12 19.10
N ASP A 31 12.64 -0.08 19.97
CA ASP A 31 13.82 0.76 20.02
C ASP A 31 14.70 0.55 18.77
N LYS A 32 14.88 -0.69 18.33
CA LYS A 32 15.58 -1.02 17.08
C LYS A 32 14.81 -0.54 15.85
N ALA A 33 13.49 -0.74 15.77
CA ALA A 33 12.67 -0.30 14.65
C ALA A 33 12.70 1.22 14.48
N GLU A 34 12.77 1.99 15.59
CA GLU A 34 12.95 3.44 15.54
C GLU A 34 14.28 3.84 14.91
N GLN A 35 15.35 3.09 15.17
CA GLN A 35 16.68 3.33 14.59
C GLN A 35 16.68 3.01 13.09
N TYR A 36 16.25 1.80 12.70
CA TYR A 36 16.14 1.39 11.30
C TYR A 36 15.26 2.36 10.48
N TYR A 37 14.11 2.75 11.02
CA TYR A 37 13.23 3.69 10.33
C TYR A 37 13.91 5.03 10.03
N LYS A 38 14.64 5.58 10.98
CA LYS A 38 15.39 6.83 10.77
C LYS A 38 16.50 6.67 9.75
N GLU A 39 17.16 5.52 9.73
CA GLU A 39 18.22 5.20 8.77
C GLU A 39 17.64 5.08 7.36
N PHE A 40 16.56 4.33 7.15
CA PHE A 40 15.88 4.23 5.86
C PHE A 40 15.39 5.58 5.34
N VAL A 41 14.72 6.36 6.18
CA VAL A 41 14.23 7.69 5.77
C VAL A 41 15.39 8.63 5.42
N LYS A 42 16.50 8.54 6.12
CA LYS A 42 17.66 9.41 5.88
C LYS A 42 18.44 9.03 4.62
N ASN A 43 18.61 7.72 4.37
CA ASN A 43 19.56 7.24 3.37
C ASN A 43 18.88 6.82 2.06
N ASP A 44 17.62 6.34 2.14
CA ASP A 44 16.99 5.62 1.03
C ASP A 44 15.69 6.28 0.55
N MET A 45 15.32 7.44 1.10
CA MET A 45 14.10 8.14 0.68
C MET A 45 14.27 8.72 -0.73
N PRO A 46 13.54 8.23 -1.74
CA PRO A 46 13.61 8.74 -3.10
C PRO A 46 12.94 10.13 -3.22
N ASP A 47 13.18 10.83 -4.32
CA ASP A 47 12.53 12.13 -4.60
C ASP A 47 11.06 11.92 -5.03
N LEU A 48 10.20 11.77 -4.03
CA LEU A 48 8.76 11.57 -4.22
C LEU A 48 7.94 12.86 -4.07
N GLY A 49 8.50 13.88 -3.45
CA GLY A 49 7.79 15.07 -3.02
C GLY A 49 6.88 14.85 -1.81
N GLU A 50 6.23 15.93 -1.35
CA GLU A 50 5.28 15.90 -0.24
C GLU A 50 3.85 15.68 -0.76
N ASN A 51 3.46 14.43 -0.96
CA ASN A 51 2.14 14.08 -1.48
C ASN A 51 1.58 12.80 -0.84
N LEU A 52 0.35 12.45 -1.21
CA LEU A 52 -0.33 11.28 -0.66
C LEU A 52 0.40 9.96 -0.98
N MET A 53 1.00 9.86 -2.18
CA MET A 53 1.70 8.65 -2.62
C MET A 53 3.00 8.42 -1.86
N ALA A 54 3.71 9.50 -1.48
CA ALA A 54 4.95 9.43 -0.69
C ALA A 54 4.76 8.71 0.66
N LYS A 55 3.54 8.73 1.23
CA LYS A 55 3.22 8.01 2.47
C LYS A 55 3.39 6.50 2.32
N ASN A 56 3.18 5.95 1.12
CA ASN A 56 3.37 4.52 0.89
C ASN A 56 4.83 4.10 1.10
N MET A 57 5.80 4.99 0.78
CA MET A 57 7.20 4.72 1.06
C MET A 57 7.52 4.75 2.56
N LEU A 58 6.91 5.68 3.31
CA LEU A 58 7.03 5.71 4.77
C LEU A 58 6.39 4.47 5.43
N ASP A 59 5.29 3.98 4.88
CA ASP A 59 4.68 2.72 5.29
C ASP A 59 5.63 1.54 5.02
N TRP A 60 6.25 1.50 3.84
CA TRP A 60 7.25 0.50 3.48
C TRP A 60 8.44 0.50 4.44
N PHE A 61 9.04 1.65 4.71
CA PHE A 61 10.14 1.76 5.67
C PHE A 61 9.74 1.33 7.07
N THR A 62 8.49 1.57 7.48
CA THR A 62 8.00 1.06 8.76
C THR A 62 7.96 -0.46 8.77
N ILE A 63 7.44 -1.09 7.70
CA ILE A 63 7.40 -2.55 7.57
C ILE A 63 8.81 -3.13 7.66
N LEU A 64 9.75 -2.59 6.88
CA LEU A 64 11.15 -3.03 6.91
C LEU A 64 11.79 -2.86 8.28
N SER A 65 11.52 -1.74 8.95
CA SER A 65 12.09 -1.45 10.26
C SER A 65 11.69 -2.49 11.31
N PHE A 66 10.44 -2.92 11.29
CA PHE A 66 9.98 -3.99 12.19
C PHE A 66 10.48 -5.37 11.76
N TYR A 67 10.59 -5.61 10.45
CA TYR A 67 11.16 -6.84 9.92
C TYR A 67 12.61 -7.01 10.39
N GLU A 68 13.48 -6.00 10.19
CA GLU A 68 14.87 -6.00 10.64
C GLU A 68 14.99 -6.04 12.17
N ALA A 69 14.22 -5.23 12.89
CA ALA A 69 14.26 -5.15 14.35
C ALA A 69 13.88 -6.46 15.06
N SER A 70 13.19 -7.35 14.37
CA SER A 70 12.73 -8.65 14.88
C SER A 70 13.58 -9.83 14.42
N ASP A 71 14.72 -9.59 13.80
CA ASP A 71 15.50 -10.63 13.12
C ASP A 71 14.64 -11.44 12.14
N HIS A 72 13.87 -10.73 11.31
CA HIS A 72 12.98 -11.24 10.25
C HIS A 72 11.76 -12.05 10.73
N LYS A 73 11.46 -12.06 12.03
CA LYS A 73 10.29 -12.77 12.58
C LYS A 73 8.95 -12.10 12.25
N LEU A 74 8.95 -10.77 12.08
CA LEU A 74 7.79 -10.00 11.66
C LEU A 74 7.75 -9.94 10.12
N ASP A 75 7.56 -11.09 9.50
CA ASP A 75 7.63 -11.33 8.06
C ASP A 75 6.36 -10.93 7.29
N GLY A 76 6.26 -11.35 6.03
CA GLY A 76 5.12 -11.06 5.17
C GLY A 76 3.80 -11.64 5.67
N GLU A 77 3.80 -12.83 6.28
CA GLU A 77 2.59 -13.44 6.85
C GLU A 77 2.08 -12.63 8.05
N VAL A 78 3.00 -12.14 8.88
CA VAL A 78 2.66 -11.24 9.99
C VAL A 78 2.09 -9.94 9.46
N LEU A 79 2.64 -9.37 8.39
CA LEU A 79 2.12 -8.18 7.73
C LEU A 79 0.67 -8.39 7.27
N LEU A 80 0.35 -9.51 6.59
CA LEU A 80 -1.01 -9.84 6.18
C LEU A 80 -1.96 -9.93 7.38
N ASN A 81 -1.54 -10.61 8.45
CA ASN A 81 -2.33 -10.74 9.67
C ASN A 81 -2.64 -9.38 10.31
N ILE A 82 -1.63 -8.53 10.45
CA ILE A 82 -1.76 -7.16 10.97
C ILE A 82 -2.77 -6.35 10.14
N LYS A 83 -2.64 -6.41 8.82
CA LYS A 83 -3.53 -5.65 7.93
C LYS A 83 -4.95 -6.21 7.91
N ARG A 84 -5.12 -7.52 7.94
CA ARG A 84 -6.44 -8.16 8.05
C ARG A 84 -7.14 -7.71 9.33
N LYS A 85 -6.46 -7.79 10.49
CA LYS A 85 -7.02 -7.32 11.77
C LYS A 85 -7.36 -5.82 11.74
N ALA A 86 -6.56 -5.00 11.07
CA ALA A 86 -6.85 -3.57 10.91
C ALA A 86 -8.07 -3.33 10.02
N ALA A 87 -8.19 -4.03 8.89
CA ALA A 87 -9.33 -3.97 7.98
C ALA A 87 -10.62 -4.43 8.69
N ASP A 88 -10.58 -5.51 9.46
CA ASP A 88 -11.74 -5.99 10.22
C ASP A 88 -12.28 -4.95 11.19
N LYS A 89 -11.42 -4.18 11.86
CA LYS A 89 -11.84 -3.06 12.73
C LYS A 89 -12.52 -1.93 11.94
N MET A 90 -12.26 -1.83 10.64
CA MET A 90 -12.82 -0.79 9.77
C MET A 90 -14.11 -1.23 9.05
N ARG A 91 -14.56 -2.49 9.19
CA ARG A 91 -15.75 -3.02 8.49
C ARG A 91 -17.03 -2.19 8.71
N PHE A 92 -17.12 -1.45 9.83
CA PHE A 92 -18.23 -0.55 10.05
C PHE A 92 -18.36 0.56 9.00
N LEU A 93 -17.25 0.94 8.34
CA LEU A 93 -17.21 1.95 7.26
C LEU A 93 -18.02 1.48 6.04
N GLY A 94 -18.10 0.17 5.77
CA GLY A 94 -18.90 -0.40 4.70
C GLY A 94 -20.39 -0.07 4.77
N LYS A 95 -20.89 0.37 5.95
CA LYS A 95 -22.25 0.90 6.09
C LYS A 95 -22.43 2.24 5.36
N PHE A 96 -21.37 3.01 5.22
CA PHE A 96 -21.37 4.36 4.64
C PHE A 96 -20.75 4.39 3.24
N VAL A 97 -19.76 3.51 3.00
CA VAL A 97 -19.05 3.41 1.72
C VAL A 97 -19.28 2.01 1.16
N ASN A 98 -20.06 1.91 0.07
CA ASN A 98 -20.42 0.63 -0.54
C ASN A 98 -20.24 0.71 -2.05
N GLY A 99 -19.31 -0.09 -2.57
CA GLY A 99 -18.92 -0.13 -3.97
C GLY A 99 -20.04 -0.55 -4.93
N ASN A 100 -21.05 -1.30 -4.42
CA ASN A 100 -22.19 -1.71 -5.24
C ASN A 100 -23.25 -0.62 -5.37
N LYS A 101 -23.33 0.30 -4.42
CA LYS A 101 -24.43 1.29 -4.33
C LYS A 101 -24.07 2.67 -4.81
N SER A 102 -22.79 3.01 -4.83
CA SER A 102 -22.35 4.37 -5.10
C SER A 102 -21.04 4.41 -5.88
N ARG A 103 -21.03 5.19 -6.96
CA ARG A 103 -19.80 5.52 -7.70
C ARG A 103 -19.03 6.70 -7.07
N TRP A 104 -19.52 7.27 -5.98
CA TRP A 104 -18.88 8.42 -5.34
C TRP A 104 -17.44 8.12 -4.87
N PRO A 105 -17.13 6.97 -4.24
CA PRO A 105 -15.75 6.66 -3.88
C PRO A 105 -14.83 6.58 -5.10
N CYS A 106 -15.29 5.95 -6.19
CA CYS A 106 -14.53 5.86 -7.43
C CYS A 106 -14.20 7.25 -8.00
N LYS A 107 -15.19 8.14 -8.05
CA LYS A 107 -15.02 9.52 -8.53
C LYS A 107 -14.06 10.32 -7.63
N MET A 108 -14.08 10.08 -6.33
CA MET A 108 -13.17 10.72 -5.40
C MET A 108 -11.72 10.28 -5.64
N PHE A 109 -11.49 8.98 -5.81
CA PHE A 109 -10.16 8.44 -6.14
C PHE A 109 -9.68 8.94 -7.50
N GLU A 110 -10.53 8.92 -8.53
CA GLU A 110 -10.22 9.44 -9.85
C GLU A 110 -9.77 10.91 -9.77
N LYS A 111 -10.54 11.77 -9.09
CA LYS A 111 -10.18 13.17 -8.89
C LYS A 111 -8.84 13.32 -8.16
N THR A 112 -8.58 12.49 -7.18
CA THR A 112 -7.31 12.50 -6.42
C THR A 112 -6.14 12.20 -7.34
N TYR A 113 -6.22 11.18 -8.19
CA TYR A 113 -5.15 10.83 -9.13
C TYR A 113 -5.01 11.84 -10.27
N VAL A 114 -6.12 12.44 -10.77
CA VAL A 114 -6.05 13.55 -11.73
C VAL A 114 -5.27 14.73 -11.14
N ASN A 115 -5.58 15.10 -9.90
CA ASN A 115 -4.85 16.17 -9.21
C ASN A 115 -3.38 15.80 -8.97
N PHE A 116 -3.11 14.58 -8.56
CA PHE A 116 -1.74 14.08 -8.39
C PHE A 116 -0.93 14.20 -9.68
N ASN A 117 -1.46 13.72 -10.81
CA ASN A 117 -0.80 13.81 -12.10
C ASN A 117 -0.51 15.26 -12.53
N LYS A 118 -1.44 16.18 -12.25
CA LYS A 118 -1.23 17.60 -12.51
C LYS A 118 -0.09 18.17 -11.67
N MET A 119 -0.12 17.94 -10.36
CA MET A 119 0.93 18.39 -9.44
C MET A 119 2.29 17.77 -9.81
N LYS A 120 2.31 16.46 -10.08
CA LYS A 120 3.51 15.75 -10.51
C LYS A 120 4.16 16.43 -11.71
N LYS A 121 3.37 16.71 -12.77
CA LYS A 121 3.89 17.38 -13.97
C LYS A 121 4.48 18.74 -13.65
N GLU A 122 3.80 19.56 -12.83
CA GLU A 122 4.27 20.88 -12.43
C GLU A 122 5.60 20.84 -11.65
N HIS A 123 5.85 19.77 -10.87
CA HIS A 123 7.09 19.57 -10.13
C HIS A 123 8.18 18.96 -11.03
N GLN A 124 7.85 18.01 -11.88
CA GLN A 124 8.81 17.41 -12.81
C GLN A 124 9.38 18.42 -13.82
N ASP A 125 8.56 19.39 -14.27
CA ASP A 125 9.02 20.50 -15.10
C ASP A 125 10.09 21.37 -14.41
N LYS A 126 10.22 21.25 -13.06
CA LYS A 126 11.24 21.91 -12.24
C LYS A 126 12.38 20.97 -11.81
N GLY A 127 12.36 19.71 -12.24
CA GLY A 127 13.33 18.69 -11.82
C GLY A 127 13.10 18.10 -10.44
N GLU A 128 11.86 18.21 -9.90
CA GLU A 128 11.44 17.68 -8.62
C GLU A 128 10.52 16.46 -8.82
N TRP A 129 10.32 15.62 -7.80
CA TRP A 129 9.46 14.42 -7.81
C TRP A 129 9.82 13.40 -8.89
N MET A 130 11.11 13.25 -9.18
CA MET A 130 11.59 12.44 -10.30
C MET A 130 11.44 10.94 -10.09
N ASP A 131 11.34 10.47 -8.84
CA ASP A 131 11.24 9.05 -8.50
C ASP A 131 9.82 8.60 -8.16
N THR A 132 8.79 9.46 -8.31
CA THR A 132 7.42 9.09 -7.94
C THR A 132 6.71 8.28 -9.02
N TRP A 133 5.61 7.61 -8.63
CA TRP A 133 4.79 6.80 -9.56
C TRP A 133 4.25 7.58 -10.75
N ASP A 134 4.15 6.91 -11.90
CA ASP A 134 3.25 7.30 -12.98
C ASP A 134 1.86 6.70 -12.76
N VAL A 135 0.81 7.49 -12.99
CA VAL A 135 -0.58 7.03 -12.86
C VAL A 135 -1.30 7.20 -14.18
N LYS A 136 -1.75 6.08 -14.77
CA LYS A 136 -2.65 6.10 -15.92
C LYS A 136 -4.07 5.80 -15.45
N ILE A 137 -4.99 6.72 -15.70
CA ILE A 137 -6.38 6.60 -15.26
C ILE A 137 -7.19 5.95 -16.37
N ASN A 138 -7.92 4.90 -16.05
CA ASN A 138 -8.78 4.11 -16.92
C ASN A 138 -8.13 3.71 -18.26
N PRO A 139 -6.92 3.14 -18.27
CA PRO A 139 -6.22 2.75 -19.49
C PRO A 139 -6.97 1.66 -20.28
N ASP A 140 -7.75 0.81 -19.59
CA ASP A 140 -8.52 -0.28 -20.20
C ASP A 140 -9.92 0.14 -20.65
N HIS A 141 -10.27 1.43 -20.58
CA HIS A 141 -11.58 1.95 -20.95
C HIS A 141 -12.75 1.25 -20.25
N ARG A 142 -12.58 0.88 -18.97
CA ARG A 142 -13.61 0.22 -18.17
C ARG A 142 -14.79 1.17 -17.93
N THR A 143 -16.00 0.65 -18.06
CA THR A 143 -17.24 1.41 -17.85
C THR A 143 -17.76 1.31 -16.43
N GLU A 144 -17.25 0.36 -15.65
CA GLU A 144 -17.61 0.08 -14.26
C GLU A 144 -16.43 0.27 -13.33
N GLY A 145 -16.71 0.68 -12.09
CA GLY A 145 -15.73 0.77 -11.03
C GLY A 145 -14.70 1.87 -11.21
N PHE A 146 -13.47 1.62 -10.76
CA PHE A 146 -12.33 2.52 -10.89
C PHE A 146 -11.09 1.73 -11.34
N ASN A 147 -10.63 2.03 -12.55
CA ASN A 147 -9.45 1.40 -13.16
C ASN A 147 -8.31 2.40 -13.28
N PHE A 148 -7.11 1.99 -12.93
CA PHE A 148 -5.88 2.75 -13.11
C PHE A 148 -4.66 1.85 -13.10
N TYR A 149 -3.56 2.34 -13.68
CA TYR A 149 -2.24 1.70 -13.58
C TYR A 149 -1.31 2.54 -12.73
N LEU A 150 -0.50 1.88 -11.90
CA LEU A 150 0.68 2.47 -11.28
C LEU A 150 1.92 1.92 -11.96
N ILE A 151 2.82 2.82 -12.37
CA ILE A 151 4.03 2.48 -13.13
C ILE A 151 5.23 3.10 -12.43
N GLY A 152 6.36 2.37 -12.41
CA GLY A 152 7.59 2.85 -11.81
C GLY A 152 7.51 2.89 -10.28
N CYS A 153 7.11 1.78 -9.67
CA CYS A 153 6.94 1.68 -8.22
C CYS A 153 8.26 1.87 -7.46
N PRO A 154 8.48 2.98 -6.72
CA PRO A 154 9.71 3.19 -5.97
C PRO A 154 9.90 2.18 -4.84
N ILE A 155 8.82 1.62 -4.31
CA ILE A 155 8.88 0.55 -3.31
C ILE A 155 9.46 -0.72 -3.94
N ALA A 156 9.00 -1.10 -5.14
CA ALA A 156 9.51 -2.27 -5.85
C ALA A 156 10.97 -2.08 -6.26
N LYS A 157 11.36 -0.86 -6.69
CA LYS A 157 12.75 -0.51 -6.98
C LYS A 157 13.62 -0.67 -5.74
N HIS A 158 13.26 -0.01 -4.63
CA HIS A 158 13.98 -0.09 -3.37
C HIS A 158 14.12 -1.54 -2.87
N ALA A 159 13.02 -2.31 -2.89
CA ALA A 159 13.05 -3.69 -2.43
C ALA A 159 14.05 -4.56 -3.20
N ARG A 160 14.12 -4.41 -4.54
CA ARG A 160 15.09 -5.14 -5.38
C ARG A 160 16.52 -4.71 -5.12
N GLU A 161 16.77 -3.40 -4.99
CA GLU A 161 18.09 -2.85 -4.75
C GLU A 161 18.67 -3.28 -3.38
N HIS A 162 17.79 -3.53 -2.39
CA HIS A 162 18.18 -3.87 -1.02
C HIS A 162 17.84 -5.33 -0.60
N GLY A 163 17.36 -6.18 -1.52
CA GLY A 163 17.11 -7.60 -1.26
C GLY A 163 15.86 -7.90 -0.42
N TYR A 164 14.85 -7.03 -0.48
CA TYR A 164 13.56 -7.19 0.22
C TYR A 164 12.42 -7.68 -0.69
N ASP A 165 12.74 -8.17 -1.89
CA ASP A 165 11.75 -8.61 -2.90
C ASP A 165 10.69 -9.55 -2.35
N LYS A 166 11.10 -10.45 -1.47
CA LYS A 166 10.20 -11.46 -0.87
C LYS A 166 9.07 -10.88 -0.03
N LEU A 167 9.17 -9.62 0.42
CA LEU A 167 8.13 -8.95 1.19
C LEU A 167 7.11 -8.23 0.29
N LEU A 168 7.46 -7.90 -0.95
CA LEU A 168 6.61 -7.13 -1.87
C LEU A 168 5.26 -7.78 -2.14
N PRO A 169 5.17 -9.09 -2.47
CA PRO A 169 3.87 -9.73 -2.75
C PRO A 169 2.90 -9.60 -1.58
N TYR A 170 3.40 -9.69 -0.35
CA TYR A 170 2.59 -9.53 0.86
C TYR A 170 2.08 -8.10 1.02
N LEU A 171 2.92 -7.11 0.78
CA LEU A 171 2.49 -5.70 0.80
C LEU A 171 1.40 -5.46 -0.24
N CYS A 172 1.60 -5.90 -1.48
CA CYS A 172 0.63 -5.74 -2.56
C CYS A 172 -0.71 -6.42 -2.23
N LYS A 173 -0.70 -7.62 -1.65
CA LYS A 173 -1.95 -8.31 -1.22
C LYS A 173 -2.78 -7.51 -0.21
N THR A 174 -2.18 -6.61 0.56
CA THR A 174 -2.92 -5.80 1.55
C THR A 174 -3.96 -4.87 0.93
N ASP A 175 -3.84 -4.52 -0.36
CA ASP A 175 -4.79 -3.66 -1.07
C ASP A 175 -6.18 -4.30 -1.20
N HIS A 176 -6.24 -5.63 -1.30
CA HIS A 176 -7.50 -6.39 -1.35
C HIS A 176 -8.33 -6.20 -0.08
N TYR A 177 -7.69 -6.11 1.09
CA TYR A 177 -8.39 -5.99 2.37
C TYR A 177 -9.15 -4.67 2.52
N LEU A 178 -8.60 -3.59 1.97
CA LEU A 178 -9.27 -2.29 1.98
C LEU A 178 -10.48 -2.30 1.04
N ALA A 179 -10.37 -2.94 -0.11
CA ALA A 179 -11.50 -3.11 -1.04
C ALA A 179 -12.67 -3.84 -0.34
N GLU A 180 -12.39 -4.95 0.33
CA GLU A 180 -13.40 -5.75 1.05
C GLU A 180 -14.16 -4.93 2.11
N VAL A 181 -13.48 -4.02 2.82
CA VAL A 181 -14.12 -3.12 3.81
C VAL A 181 -15.19 -2.23 3.16
N MET A 182 -15.01 -1.88 1.89
CA MET A 182 -15.89 -0.98 1.13
C MET A 182 -16.91 -1.71 0.26
N HIS A 183 -17.17 -3.00 0.48
CA HIS A 183 -17.98 -3.83 -0.40
C HIS A 183 -17.53 -3.71 -1.86
N ALA A 184 -16.23 -3.85 -2.05
CA ALA A 184 -15.58 -3.85 -3.35
C ALA A 184 -14.60 -5.03 -3.48
N ARG A 185 -14.19 -5.31 -4.69
CA ARG A 185 -13.13 -6.24 -5.02
C ARG A 185 -12.09 -5.54 -5.87
N LEU A 186 -10.83 -5.86 -5.60
CA LEU A 186 -9.72 -5.50 -6.48
C LEU A 186 -9.51 -6.66 -7.47
N ILE A 187 -9.65 -6.37 -8.75
CA ILE A 187 -9.19 -7.22 -9.85
C ILE A 187 -7.82 -6.69 -10.23
N ARG A 188 -6.80 -7.55 -10.17
CA ARG A 188 -5.42 -7.22 -10.49
C ARG A 188 -4.73 -8.43 -11.10
N THR A 189 -4.23 -8.29 -12.33
CA THR A 189 -3.66 -9.39 -13.10
C THR A 189 -2.14 -9.37 -13.10
N GLN A 190 -1.53 -8.23 -12.78
CA GLN A 190 -0.08 -8.09 -12.66
C GLN A 190 0.34 -7.04 -11.63
N THR A 191 1.54 -7.18 -11.12
CA THR A 191 2.22 -6.18 -10.30
C THR A 191 3.69 -6.11 -10.65
N GLU A 192 4.29 -4.94 -10.44
CA GLU A 192 5.76 -4.81 -10.53
C GLU A 192 6.47 -5.69 -9.47
N ALA A 193 5.82 -5.99 -8.36
CA ALA A 193 6.33 -6.91 -7.34
C ALA A 193 6.59 -8.33 -7.89
N LEU A 194 5.79 -8.77 -8.86
CA LEU A 194 5.89 -10.08 -9.50
C LEU A 194 6.53 -10.02 -10.90
N GLY A 195 7.18 -8.90 -11.23
CA GLY A 195 7.92 -8.73 -12.48
C GLY A 195 7.09 -8.17 -13.65
N GLY A 196 5.86 -7.72 -13.41
CA GLY A 196 5.09 -6.96 -14.39
C GLY A 196 5.72 -5.59 -14.66
N ASP A 197 5.34 -4.97 -15.77
CA ASP A 197 5.80 -3.63 -16.18
C ASP A 197 5.00 -2.50 -15.52
N HIS A 198 3.89 -2.84 -14.87
CA HIS A 198 3.07 -1.95 -14.06
C HIS A 198 2.22 -2.76 -13.07
N CYS A 199 1.55 -2.06 -12.14
CA CYS A 199 0.50 -2.64 -11.31
C CYS A 199 -0.84 -2.20 -11.89
N ASP A 200 -1.66 -3.15 -12.34
CA ASP A 200 -3.03 -2.88 -12.78
C ASP A 200 -3.99 -2.94 -11.58
N TYR A 201 -4.86 -1.97 -11.51
CA TYR A 201 -5.89 -1.87 -10.48
C TYR A 201 -7.26 -1.68 -11.12
N TRP A 202 -8.18 -2.57 -10.82
CA TRP A 202 -9.57 -2.38 -11.17
C TRP A 202 -10.46 -2.70 -9.96
N TYR A 203 -10.95 -1.67 -9.30
CA TYR A 203 -11.90 -1.81 -8.19
C TYR A 203 -13.32 -1.82 -8.70
N VAL A 204 -14.06 -2.89 -8.41
CA VAL A 204 -15.49 -3.06 -8.73
C VAL A 204 -16.27 -3.37 -7.45
N GLY A 205 -17.60 -3.26 -7.48
CA GLY A 205 -18.44 -3.75 -6.37
C GLY A 205 -18.27 -5.25 -6.16
N ASP A 206 -18.42 -5.75 -4.93
CA ASP A 206 -18.29 -7.18 -4.62
C ASP A 206 -19.47 -8.03 -5.15
N GLU A 207 -20.53 -7.39 -5.67
CA GLU A 207 -21.65 -7.99 -6.40
C GLU A 207 -21.56 -7.77 -7.93
N SER A 208 -20.46 -7.22 -8.44
CA SER A 208 -20.29 -6.90 -9.86
C SER A 208 -20.29 -8.17 -10.71
N PRO A 209 -21.03 -8.18 -11.87
CA PRO A 209 -20.98 -9.28 -12.81
C PRO A 209 -19.60 -9.47 -13.45
N ALA A 210 -18.75 -8.44 -13.49
CA ALA A 210 -17.39 -8.55 -13.99
C ALA A 210 -16.56 -9.59 -13.22
N LEU A 211 -16.86 -9.84 -11.95
CA LEU A 211 -16.15 -10.84 -11.14
C LEU A 211 -16.27 -12.27 -11.65
N ALA A 212 -17.30 -12.56 -12.46
CA ALA A 212 -17.48 -13.91 -13.02
C ALA A 212 -16.33 -14.32 -13.96
N GLU A 213 -15.74 -13.36 -14.67
CA GLU A 213 -14.61 -13.58 -15.58
C GLU A 213 -13.28 -13.79 -14.83
N TYR A 214 -13.20 -13.32 -13.57
CA TYR A 214 -11.99 -13.30 -12.75
C TYR A 214 -12.09 -14.17 -11.49
N LYS A 215 -13.07 -15.10 -11.44
CA LYS A 215 -13.33 -15.95 -10.25
C LYS A 215 -12.14 -16.81 -9.82
N ASP A 216 -11.33 -17.24 -10.79
CA ASP A 216 -10.17 -18.11 -10.58
C ASP A 216 -8.85 -17.31 -10.52
N LEU A 217 -8.92 -15.96 -10.54
CA LEU A 217 -7.75 -15.09 -10.47
C LEU A 217 -7.16 -15.15 -9.07
N GLU A 218 -5.87 -15.48 -8.97
CA GLU A 218 -5.14 -15.41 -7.72
C GLU A 218 -5.04 -13.93 -7.27
N GLN A 219 -5.25 -13.67 -5.98
CA GLN A 219 -5.06 -12.35 -5.39
C GLN A 219 -3.55 -12.06 -5.22
N ILE A 220 -3.02 -11.21 -6.06
CA ILE A 220 -1.60 -10.82 -6.09
C ILE A 220 -1.41 -9.39 -5.63
#